data_c040b3162885200017f37c8447cfe511
#
_entry.id   c040b3162885200017f37c8447cfe511
#
_cell.length_a   1.000
_cell.length_b   1.000
_cell.length_c   1.000
_cell.angle_alpha   90.00
_cell.angle_beta   90.00
_cell.angle_gamma   90.00
#
_symmetry.space_group_name_H-M   'P 1'
#
loop_
_entity.id
_entity.type
_entity.pdbx_description
1 polymer ?
#
loop_
_entity_poly.entity_id
_entity_poly.type
_entity_poly.pdbx_seq_one_letter_code
_entity_poly.pdbx_strand_id
1 'polypeptide(L)'
;FGINALDEFMPTEKLYTERRCWGPAHEIGHLHQGAIAWTGCFESSNNLFSNYVLYKIGRECSNGAPLSVLADRKLNNRPFCNFLGDPKKEDTEIHMRIYWQLWLYFHRCGIKSDFYPELFKKLRNNRNLNNIPVGERQMLFVKYASDIAQKNLADFFDMWGFMTPVDETIEQYGSNRYTVTNAMIAET
;
A
#
# COMPACT_ATOMS: atom_id res chain seq x y z
N PHE A 1 10.08 -18.12 -6.91
CA PHE A 1 9.37 -19.14 -6.12
C PHE A 1 10.32 -20.32 -5.88
N GLY A 2 10.51 -20.75 -4.60
CA GLY A 2 11.22 -22.00 -4.30
C GLY A 2 10.37 -23.23 -4.65
N ILE A 3 11.02 -24.36 -4.84
CA ILE A 3 10.34 -25.64 -5.14
C ILE A 3 9.25 -25.97 -4.10
N ASN A 4 9.46 -25.57 -2.84
CA ASN A 4 8.47 -25.75 -1.76
C ASN A 4 7.19 -24.94 -1.96
N ALA A 5 7.23 -23.87 -2.74
CA ALA A 5 6.05 -23.08 -3.04
C ALA A 5 5.08 -23.83 -3.97
N LEU A 6 5.57 -24.70 -4.86
CA LEU A 6 4.70 -25.50 -5.72
C LEU A 6 3.82 -26.47 -4.91
N ASP A 7 4.35 -27.03 -3.82
CA ASP A 7 3.58 -27.90 -2.93
C ASP A 7 2.50 -27.15 -2.14
N GLU A 8 2.64 -25.83 -2.03
CA GLU A 8 1.63 -24.95 -1.43
C GLU A 8 0.51 -24.59 -2.42
N PHE A 9 0.83 -24.53 -3.73
CA PHE A 9 -0.13 -24.13 -4.76
C PHE A 9 -0.92 -25.27 -5.37
N MET A 10 -0.35 -26.47 -5.40
CA MET A 10 -0.95 -27.59 -6.10
C MET A 10 -2.17 -28.23 -5.40
N PRO A 11 -2.25 -28.32 -4.06
CA PRO A 11 -3.45 -28.81 -3.42
C PRO A 11 -4.53 -27.71 -3.38
N THR A 12 -5.43 -27.72 -4.37
CA THR A 12 -6.54 -26.73 -4.45
C THR A 12 -7.34 -26.63 -3.16
N GLU A 13 -7.51 -27.73 -2.43
CA GLU A 13 -8.18 -27.75 -1.14
C GLU A 13 -7.46 -26.86 -0.09
N LYS A 14 -6.14 -26.92 -0.03
CA LYS A 14 -5.33 -26.11 0.90
C LYS A 14 -5.30 -24.62 0.55
N LEU A 15 -5.41 -24.26 -0.71
CA LEU A 15 -5.55 -22.87 -1.14
C LEU A 15 -6.75 -22.21 -0.46
N TYR A 16 -7.86 -22.94 -0.36
CA TYR A 16 -9.08 -22.43 0.25
C TYR A 16 -9.11 -22.58 1.77
N THR A 17 -8.53 -23.65 2.33
CA THR A 17 -8.66 -23.96 3.76
C THR A 17 -7.60 -23.29 4.62
N GLU A 18 -6.38 -23.10 4.13
CA GLU A 18 -5.22 -22.70 4.91
C GLU A 18 -4.68 -21.29 4.55
N ARG A 19 -5.43 -20.47 3.80
CA ARG A 19 -5.00 -19.15 3.31
C ARG A 19 -3.74 -19.21 2.42
N ARG A 20 -3.38 -20.36 1.89
CA ARG A 20 -2.18 -20.52 1.07
C ARG A 20 -2.20 -19.76 -0.25
N CYS A 21 -3.36 -19.23 -0.66
CA CYS A 21 -3.47 -18.35 -1.80
C CYS A 21 -2.85 -16.94 -1.56
N TRP A 22 -2.49 -16.59 -0.30
CA TRP A 22 -1.90 -15.29 -0.01
C TRP A 22 -0.60 -15.05 -0.77
N GLY A 23 0.37 -15.98 -0.65
CA GLY A 23 1.66 -15.87 -1.32
C GLY A 23 1.55 -15.72 -2.84
N PRO A 24 0.82 -16.62 -3.54
CA PRO A 24 0.58 -16.46 -4.98
C PRO A 24 -0.06 -15.14 -5.35
N ALA A 25 -1.05 -14.71 -4.59
CA ALA A 25 -1.73 -13.45 -4.84
C ALA A 25 -0.81 -12.25 -4.58
N HIS A 26 0.11 -12.35 -3.62
CA HIS A 26 1.16 -11.38 -3.36
C HIS A 26 2.08 -11.22 -4.59
N GLU A 27 2.60 -12.32 -5.11
CA GLU A 27 3.50 -12.29 -6.27
C GLU A 27 2.79 -11.81 -7.56
N ILE A 28 1.55 -12.24 -7.78
CA ILE A 28 0.73 -11.71 -8.87
C ILE A 28 0.42 -10.23 -8.64
N GLY A 29 0.24 -9.83 -7.39
CA GLY A 29 0.06 -8.45 -6.99
C GLY A 29 1.17 -7.53 -7.48
N HIS A 30 2.44 -7.97 -7.47
CA HIS A 30 3.57 -7.23 -8.01
C HIS A 30 3.40 -6.83 -9.49
N LEU A 31 2.72 -7.64 -10.29
CA LEU A 31 2.43 -7.33 -11.70
C LEU A 31 1.38 -6.21 -11.87
N HIS A 32 0.55 -5.98 -10.85
CA HIS A 32 -0.58 -5.07 -10.90
C HIS A 32 -0.38 -3.78 -10.10
N GLN A 33 0.50 -3.80 -9.09
CA GLN A 33 0.68 -2.71 -8.14
C GLN A 33 1.38 -1.47 -8.72
N GLY A 34 1.96 -1.53 -9.93
CA GLY A 34 2.84 -0.49 -10.48
C GLY A 34 2.34 0.95 -10.29
N ALA A 35 1.03 1.17 -10.22
CA ALA A 35 0.45 2.48 -9.96
C ALA A 35 0.65 2.97 -8.51
N ILE A 36 0.74 2.05 -7.55
CA ILE A 36 0.87 2.32 -6.10
C ILE A 36 2.19 1.79 -5.52
N ALA A 37 3.13 1.38 -6.37
CA ALA A 37 4.42 0.87 -5.97
C ALA A 37 5.50 1.94 -6.08
N TRP A 38 6.21 2.21 -5.02
CA TRP A 38 7.44 3.00 -4.97
C TRP A 38 8.32 2.48 -3.85
N THR A 39 9.59 2.90 -3.84
CA THR A 39 10.52 2.49 -2.77
C THR A 39 9.91 2.81 -1.41
N GLY A 40 9.87 1.82 -0.56
CA GLY A 40 9.27 1.94 0.76
C GLY A 40 7.86 1.36 0.88
N CYS A 41 7.25 0.90 -0.21
CA CYS A 41 5.94 0.25 -0.17
C CYS A 41 5.77 -0.91 -1.16
N PHE A 42 6.87 -1.43 -1.74
CA PHE A 42 6.78 -2.51 -2.73
C PHE A 42 6.15 -3.77 -2.16
N GLU A 43 6.56 -4.19 -0.97
CA GLU A 43 6.07 -5.42 -0.33
C GLU A 43 4.76 -5.24 0.43
N SER A 44 4.31 -4.00 0.58
CA SER A 44 3.08 -3.68 1.31
C SER A 44 1.90 -3.37 0.40
N SER A 45 2.11 -2.61 -0.67
CA SER A 45 1.00 -2.21 -1.55
C SER A 45 0.43 -3.36 -2.38
N ASN A 46 1.25 -4.37 -2.74
CA ASN A 46 0.79 -5.58 -3.43
C ASN A 46 -0.12 -6.46 -2.55
N ASN A 47 -0.02 -6.36 -1.22
CA ASN A 47 -0.89 -7.09 -0.29
C ASN A 47 -2.35 -6.63 -0.34
N LEU A 48 -2.65 -5.49 -0.96
CA LEU A 48 -4.02 -5.14 -1.33
C LEU A 48 -4.66 -6.24 -2.19
N PHE A 49 -3.92 -6.76 -3.16
CA PHE A 49 -4.40 -7.82 -4.06
C PHE A 49 -4.52 -9.16 -3.33
N SER A 50 -3.59 -9.48 -2.44
CA SER A 50 -3.66 -10.68 -1.59
C SER A 50 -4.93 -10.67 -0.72
N ASN A 51 -5.20 -9.56 -0.07
CA ASN A 51 -6.43 -9.38 0.71
C ASN A 51 -7.69 -9.46 -0.16
N TYR A 52 -7.65 -8.88 -1.35
CA TYR A 52 -8.78 -8.93 -2.28
C TYR A 52 -9.08 -10.37 -2.71
N VAL A 53 -8.06 -11.17 -2.98
CA VAL A 53 -8.23 -12.59 -3.30
C VAL A 53 -8.84 -13.34 -2.12
N LEU A 54 -8.31 -13.18 -0.90
CA LEU A 54 -8.88 -13.79 0.31
C LEU A 54 -10.36 -13.43 0.48
N TYR A 55 -10.69 -12.15 0.32
CA TYR A 55 -12.07 -11.69 0.37
C TYR A 55 -12.96 -12.38 -0.65
N LYS A 56 -12.49 -12.50 -1.91
CA LYS A 56 -13.26 -13.13 -3.01
C LYS A 56 -13.54 -14.60 -2.79
N ILE A 57 -12.63 -15.31 -2.14
CA ILE A 57 -12.81 -16.74 -1.81
C ILE A 57 -13.48 -16.96 -0.45
N GLY A 58 -13.97 -15.89 0.19
CA GLY A 58 -14.68 -15.98 1.48
C GLY A 58 -13.78 -16.29 2.67
N ARG A 59 -12.49 -15.95 2.60
CA ARG A 59 -11.54 -16.13 3.69
C ARG A 59 -11.32 -14.87 4.50
N GLU A 60 -10.86 -15.05 5.73
CA GLU A 60 -10.47 -13.94 6.58
C GLU A 60 -9.29 -13.19 5.97
N CYS A 61 -9.47 -11.89 5.80
CA CYS A 61 -8.43 -11.00 5.32
C CYS A 61 -7.44 -10.67 6.43
N SER A 62 -6.19 -10.39 6.07
CA SER A 62 -5.25 -9.81 7.02
C SER A 62 -5.68 -8.38 7.36
N ASN A 63 -5.76 -8.09 8.64
CA ASN A 63 -6.11 -6.76 9.15
C ASN A 63 -4.88 -5.86 9.31
N GLY A 64 -3.70 -6.40 9.03
CA GLY A 64 -2.44 -5.73 9.31
C GLY A 64 -2.15 -5.63 10.80
N ALA A 65 -1.25 -4.73 11.18
CA ALA A 65 -0.84 -4.52 12.55
C ALA A 65 -1.98 -4.03 13.46
N PRO A 66 -1.89 -4.28 14.77
CA PRO A 66 -2.83 -3.76 15.76
C PRO A 66 -2.96 -2.22 15.71
N LEU A 67 -4.13 -1.71 16.11
CA LEU A 67 -4.38 -0.26 16.18
C LEU A 67 -3.42 0.48 17.13
N SER A 68 -2.90 -0.21 18.15
CA SER A 68 -1.88 0.34 19.04
C SER A 68 -0.63 0.82 18.31
N VAL A 69 -0.22 0.11 17.25
CA VAL A 69 0.93 0.50 16.44
C VAL A 69 0.63 1.76 15.63
N LEU A 70 -0.59 1.91 15.12
CA LEU A 70 -1.02 3.14 14.45
C LEU A 70 -1.01 4.34 15.40
N ALA A 71 -1.50 4.15 16.63
CA ALA A 71 -1.50 5.19 17.65
C ALA A 71 -0.07 5.61 18.02
N ASP A 72 0.83 4.64 18.22
CA ASP A 72 2.25 4.92 18.48
C ASP A 72 2.88 5.76 17.36
N ARG A 73 2.55 5.49 16.13
CA ARG A 73 3.07 6.24 14.97
C ARG A 73 2.58 7.67 14.91
N LYS A 74 1.29 7.88 15.05
CA LYS A 74 0.71 9.22 15.11
C LYS A 74 1.33 10.04 16.25
N LEU A 75 1.50 9.43 17.42
CA LEU A 75 2.11 10.08 18.59
C LEU A 75 3.57 10.41 18.37
N ASN A 76 4.32 9.57 17.67
CA ASN A 76 5.74 9.74 17.40
C ASN A 76 6.03 10.56 16.14
N ASN A 77 5.00 11.01 15.42
CA ASN A 77 5.12 11.81 14.21
C ASN A 77 6.12 11.27 13.20
N ARG A 78 6.11 9.95 12.99
CA ARG A 78 7.04 9.26 12.10
C ARG A 78 6.55 9.33 10.66
N PRO A 79 7.42 9.69 9.71
CA PRO A 79 7.07 9.60 8.29
C PRO A 79 6.75 8.16 7.89
N PHE A 80 5.88 8.02 6.88
CA PHE A 80 5.47 6.70 6.38
C PHE A 80 6.66 5.80 6.00
N CYS A 81 7.68 6.36 5.34
CA CYS A 81 8.88 5.62 4.97
C CYS A 81 9.72 5.12 6.14
N ASN A 82 9.64 5.74 7.31
CA ASN A 82 10.41 5.32 8.49
C ASN A 82 9.89 4.04 9.14
N PHE A 83 8.83 3.51 8.63
CA PHE A 83 8.44 2.15 8.89
C PHE A 83 9.40 1.14 8.29
N LEU A 84 10.12 1.58 7.31
CA LEU A 84 11.17 0.88 6.63
C LEU A 84 12.54 1.24 7.18
N GLY A 85 12.62 2.15 8.13
CA GLY A 85 13.87 2.66 8.71
C GLY A 85 14.73 1.62 9.45
N ASP A 86 14.21 0.40 9.60
CA ASP A 86 15.01 -0.80 9.72
C ASP A 86 14.85 -1.57 8.41
N PRO A 87 15.85 -1.59 7.49
CA PRO A 87 15.77 -2.32 6.24
C PRO A 87 15.54 -3.83 6.42
N LYS A 88 15.59 -4.31 7.65
CA LYS A 88 15.28 -5.70 8.03
C LYS A 88 13.85 -5.88 8.52
N LYS A 89 13.06 -4.81 8.64
CA LYS A 89 11.71 -4.83 9.19
C LYS A 89 10.77 -3.94 8.39
N GLU A 90 10.63 -4.23 7.10
CA GLU A 90 9.45 -3.77 6.42
C GLU A 90 8.24 -4.35 7.14
N ASP A 91 7.50 -3.53 7.85
CA ASP A 91 6.24 -3.95 8.44
C ASP A 91 5.16 -3.92 7.38
N THR A 92 5.25 -4.90 6.47
CA THR A 92 4.37 -5.03 5.31
C THR A 92 2.90 -5.06 5.70
N GLU A 93 2.59 -5.61 6.87
CA GLU A 93 1.22 -5.70 7.36
C GLU A 93 0.67 -4.35 7.81
N ILE A 94 1.51 -3.50 8.39
CA ILE A 94 1.08 -2.17 8.81
C ILE A 94 0.81 -1.30 7.59
N HIS A 95 1.73 -1.26 6.64
CA HIS A 95 1.60 -0.43 5.44
C HIS A 95 0.45 -0.88 4.54
N MET A 96 0.22 -2.19 4.43
CA MET A 96 -0.92 -2.75 3.72
C MET A 96 -2.25 -2.21 4.26
N ARG A 97 -2.33 -1.92 5.55
CA ARG A 97 -3.57 -1.46 6.20
C ARG A 97 -4.12 -0.18 5.57
N ILE A 98 -3.27 0.73 5.10
CA ILE A 98 -3.68 1.97 4.43
C ILE A 98 -4.53 1.64 3.21
N TYR A 99 -3.99 0.82 2.32
CA TYR A 99 -4.64 0.42 1.08
C TYR A 99 -5.91 -0.37 1.35
N TRP A 100 -5.86 -1.25 2.35
CA TRP A 100 -7.01 -2.08 2.73
C TRP A 100 -8.12 -1.28 3.39
N GLN A 101 -7.82 -0.27 4.22
CA GLN A 101 -8.82 0.62 4.81
C GLN A 101 -9.54 1.44 3.74
N LEU A 102 -8.83 1.96 2.74
CA LEU A 102 -9.46 2.63 1.60
C LEU A 102 -10.39 1.68 0.85
N TRP A 103 -9.95 0.44 0.62
CA TRP A 103 -10.80 -0.56 -0.03
C TRP A 103 -12.04 -0.89 0.79
N LEU A 104 -11.90 -1.11 2.09
CA LEU A 104 -13.03 -1.37 3.00
C LEU A 104 -14.03 -0.22 2.97
N TYR A 105 -13.55 1.00 3.11
CA TYR A 105 -14.41 2.17 3.15
C TYR A 105 -15.12 2.41 1.81
N PHE A 106 -14.40 2.45 0.72
CA PHE A 106 -14.99 2.79 -0.56
C PHE A 106 -15.74 1.63 -1.20
N HIS A 107 -15.13 0.46 -1.27
CA HIS A 107 -15.71 -0.68 -1.97
C HIS A 107 -16.63 -1.50 -1.06
N ARG A 108 -16.15 -1.97 0.08
CA ARG A 108 -16.91 -2.88 0.94
C ARG A 108 -18.13 -2.22 1.58
N CYS A 109 -18.00 -0.95 2.00
CA CYS A 109 -19.11 -0.15 2.52
C CYS A 109 -19.98 0.46 1.42
N GLY A 110 -19.66 0.27 0.15
CA GLY A 110 -20.46 0.71 -0.99
C GLY A 110 -20.49 2.21 -1.23
N ILE A 111 -19.53 2.96 -0.68
CA ILE A 111 -19.45 4.42 -0.86
C ILE A 111 -19.06 4.78 -2.30
N LYS A 112 -18.07 4.07 -2.86
CA LYS A 112 -17.60 4.23 -4.23
C LYS A 112 -16.87 2.95 -4.67
N SER A 113 -17.62 1.99 -5.20
CA SER A 113 -17.08 0.66 -5.55
C SER A 113 -16.05 0.65 -6.67
N ASP A 114 -15.99 1.70 -7.48
CA ASP A 114 -15.03 1.93 -8.56
C ASP A 114 -13.82 2.79 -8.14
N PHE A 115 -13.68 3.12 -6.86
CA PHE A 115 -12.57 3.96 -6.34
C PHE A 115 -11.20 3.49 -6.82
N TYR A 116 -10.83 2.24 -6.57
CA TYR A 116 -9.53 1.72 -7.01
C TYR A 116 -9.39 1.56 -8.51
N PRO A 117 -10.40 1.04 -9.25
CA PRO A 117 -10.35 1.06 -10.71
C PRO A 117 -10.08 2.43 -11.32
N GLU A 118 -10.75 3.47 -10.84
CA GLU A 118 -10.55 4.83 -11.32
C GLU A 118 -9.18 5.39 -10.90
N LEU A 119 -8.78 5.17 -9.65
CA LEU A 119 -7.48 5.61 -9.13
C LEU A 119 -6.34 4.98 -9.93
N PHE A 120 -6.37 3.67 -10.16
CA PHE A 120 -5.35 2.99 -10.95
C PHE A 120 -5.36 3.44 -12.41
N LYS A 121 -6.51 3.69 -12.99
CA LYS A 121 -6.62 4.25 -14.33
C LYS A 121 -5.98 5.64 -14.40
N LYS A 122 -6.28 6.51 -13.43
CA LYS A 122 -5.72 7.87 -13.36
C LYS A 122 -4.20 7.84 -13.20
N LEU A 123 -3.68 7.02 -12.29
CA LEU A 123 -2.24 6.87 -12.04
C LEU A 123 -1.51 6.31 -13.27
N ARG A 124 -2.03 5.24 -13.89
CA ARG A 124 -1.42 4.63 -15.09
C ARG A 124 -1.43 5.54 -16.31
N ASN A 125 -2.40 6.44 -16.41
CA ASN A 125 -2.45 7.42 -17.49
C ASN A 125 -1.42 8.54 -17.34
N ASN A 126 -0.77 8.67 -16.18
CA ASN A 126 0.36 9.56 -16.01
C ASN A 126 1.62 8.90 -16.62
N ARG A 127 1.94 9.31 -17.85
CA ARG A 127 3.07 8.75 -18.64
C ARG A 127 4.42 8.90 -17.95
N ASN A 128 4.56 9.84 -17.03
CA ASN A 128 5.80 10.11 -16.32
C ASN A 128 5.87 9.44 -14.93
N LEU A 129 4.89 8.64 -14.56
CA LEU A 129 4.77 8.09 -13.21
C LEU A 129 6.07 7.41 -12.71
N ASN A 130 6.74 6.65 -13.58
CA ASN A 130 7.96 5.93 -13.21
C ASN A 130 9.20 6.85 -13.07
N ASN A 131 9.14 8.06 -13.60
CA ASN A 131 10.22 9.06 -13.54
C ASN A 131 9.99 10.09 -12.42
N ILE A 132 8.86 10.02 -11.73
CA ILE A 132 8.53 10.92 -10.61
C ILE A 132 9.32 10.47 -9.38
N PRO A 133 10.01 11.37 -8.67
CA PRO A 133 10.67 11.08 -7.40
C PRO A 133 9.72 10.44 -6.39
N VAL A 134 10.25 9.60 -5.51
CA VAL A 134 9.46 8.77 -4.59
C VAL A 134 8.46 9.58 -3.76
N GLY A 135 8.93 10.66 -3.13
CA GLY A 135 8.04 11.50 -2.31
C GLY A 135 6.96 12.22 -3.11
N GLU A 136 7.30 12.72 -4.31
CA GLU A 136 6.31 13.32 -5.21
C GLU A 136 5.25 12.29 -5.65
N ARG A 137 5.66 11.05 -5.86
CA ARG A 137 4.77 9.96 -6.22
C ARG A 137 3.80 9.63 -5.09
N GLN A 138 4.26 9.68 -3.84
CA GLN A 138 3.40 9.56 -2.66
C GLN A 138 2.37 10.69 -2.58
N MET A 139 2.79 11.94 -2.78
CA MET A 139 1.87 13.08 -2.78
C MET A 139 0.87 13.00 -3.93
N LEU A 140 1.31 12.58 -5.10
CA LEU A 140 0.42 12.36 -6.24
C LEU A 140 -0.65 11.30 -5.95
N PHE A 141 -0.27 10.23 -5.25
CA PHE A 141 -1.23 9.21 -4.79
C PHE A 141 -2.28 9.81 -3.86
N VAL A 142 -1.86 10.60 -2.86
CA VAL A 142 -2.78 11.29 -1.92
C VAL A 142 -3.75 12.19 -2.68
N LYS A 143 -3.22 13.02 -3.58
CA LYS A 143 -4.03 13.94 -4.40
C LYS A 143 -5.04 13.19 -5.26
N TYR A 144 -4.60 12.19 -6.00
CA TYR A 144 -5.49 11.43 -6.88
C TYR A 144 -6.52 10.61 -6.09
N ALA A 145 -6.15 10.08 -4.93
CA ALA A 145 -7.10 9.40 -4.04
C ALA A 145 -8.19 10.38 -3.55
N SER A 146 -7.81 11.58 -3.14
CA SER A 146 -8.75 12.63 -2.71
C SER A 146 -9.66 13.08 -3.85
N ASP A 147 -9.10 13.32 -5.05
CA ASP A 147 -9.85 13.69 -6.24
C ASP A 147 -10.88 12.62 -6.62
N ILE A 148 -10.48 11.35 -6.68
CA ILE A 148 -11.38 10.25 -7.03
C ILE A 148 -12.45 10.04 -5.95
N ALA A 149 -12.07 10.18 -4.69
CA ALA A 149 -13.00 10.10 -3.56
C ALA A 149 -14.00 11.26 -3.53
N GLN A 150 -13.68 12.39 -4.18
CA GLN A 150 -14.37 13.67 -4.04
C GLN A 150 -14.46 14.09 -2.56
N LYS A 151 -13.40 13.80 -1.81
CA LYS A 151 -13.26 14.08 -0.38
C LYS A 151 -11.81 14.42 -0.08
N ASN A 152 -11.61 15.35 0.85
CA ASN A 152 -10.28 15.56 1.40
C ASN A 152 -9.90 14.36 2.27
N LEU A 153 -8.87 13.62 1.86
CA LEU A 153 -8.32 12.49 2.59
C LEU A 153 -7.01 12.82 3.33
N ALA A 154 -6.64 14.10 3.40
CA ALA A 154 -5.38 14.54 4.02
C ALA A 154 -5.24 14.04 5.47
N ASP A 155 -6.28 14.21 6.29
CA ASP A 155 -6.26 13.74 7.68
C ASP A 155 -6.06 12.21 7.79
N PHE A 156 -6.67 11.45 6.89
CA PHE A 156 -6.47 10.01 6.83
C PHE A 156 -5.02 9.66 6.49
N PHE A 157 -4.44 10.32 5.51
CA PHE A 157 -3.06 10.06 5.11
C PHE A 157 -2.05 10.61 6.14
N ASP A 158 -2.38 11.70 6.82
CA ASP A 158 -1.55 12.23 7.91
C ASP A 158 -1.44 11.24 9.07
N MET A 159 -2.55 10.61 9.45
CA MET A 159 -2.53 9.53 10.47
C MET A 159 -1.55 8.41 10.13
N TRP A 160 -1.28 8.18 8.85
CA TRP A 160 -0.36 7.16 8.36
C TRP A 160 1.05 7.71 8.09
N GLY A 161 1.33 8.97 8.40
CA GLY A 161 2.63 9.59 8.19
C GLY A 161 2.94 9.97 6.74
N PHE A 162 1.95 9.95 5.84
CA PHE A 162 2.14 10.38 4.45
C PHE A 162 2.40 11.88 4.35
N MET A 163 1.83 12.67 5.26
CA MET A 163 1.94 14.12 5.30
C MET A 163 3.05 14.58 6.27
N THR A 164 4.02 13.74 6.56
CA THR A 164 5.16 14.06 7.42
C THR A 164 6.39 14.34 6.56
N PRO A 165 7.05 15.50 6.70
CA PRO A 165 8.28 15.80 5.98
C PRO A 165 9.37 14.78 6.27
N VAL A 166 10.11 14.41 5.23
CA VAL A 166 11.21 13.45 5.31
C VAL A 166 12.22 13.70 4.22
N ASP A 167 13.49 13.42 4.49
CA ASP A 167 14.58 13.43 3.51
C ASP A 167 15.60 12.37 3.89
N GLU A 168 15.36 11.14 3.40
CA GLU A 168 16.16 9.96 3.74
C GLU A 168 16.50 9.15 2.49
N THR A 169 17.50 8.29 2.60
CA THR A 169 17.82 7.27 1.60
C THR A 169 17.30 5.93 2.07
N ILE A 170 16.51 5.27 1.25
CA ILE A 170 15.93 3.95 1.53
C ILE A 170 16.60 2.91 0.65
N GLU A 171 17.08 1.85 1.26
CA GLU A 171 17.65 0.68 0.63
C GLU A 171 16.57 -0.40 0.44
N GLN A 172 15.93 -0.39 -0.73
CA GLN A 172 14.96 -1.40 -1.12
C GLN A 172 15.03 -1.60 -2.63
N TYR A 173 15.54 -2.77 -3.07
CA TYR A 173 15.80 -3.05 -4.48
C TYR A 173 16.66 -1.98 -5.16
N GLY A 174 17.63 -1.44 -4.42
CA GLY A 174 18.48 -0.32 -4.78
C GLY A 174 18.33 0.85 -3.81
N SER A 175 19.24 1.81 -3.94
CA SER A 175 19.32 3.00 -3.10
C SER A 175 18.48 4.13 -3.72
N ASN A 176 17.47 4.59 -3.03
CA ASN A 176 16.58 5.64 -3.52
C ASN A 176 16.40 6.75 -2.49
N ARG A 177 16.54 8.01 -2.92
CA ARG A 177 16.22 9.15 -2.08
C ARG A 177 14.71 9.31 -1.96
N TYR A 178 14.26 9.45 -0.73
CA TYR A 178 12.87 9.65 -0.38
C TYR A 178 12.73 11.02 0.27
N THR A 179 12.15 11.98 -0.46
CA THR A 179 12.03 13.36 0.01
C THR A 179 10.57 13.79 -0.09
N VAL A 180 9.99 14.17 1.06
CA VAL A 180 8.70 14.86 1.16
C VAL A 180 8.94 16.17 1.89
N THR A 181 8.58 17.28 1.29
CA THR A 181 8.77 18.62 1.85
C THR A 181 7.45 19.23 2.31
N ASN A 182 7.52 20.24 3.19
CA ASN A 182 6.34 21.01 3.57
C ASN A 182 5.66 21.70 2.37
N ALA A 183 6.43 22.12 1.36
CA ALA A 183 5.87 22.69 0.15
C ALA A 183 5.02 21.67 -0.62
N MET A 184 5.54 20.46 -0.81
CA MET A 184 4.81 19.36 -1.47
C MET A 184 3.51 19.03 -0.73
N ILE A 185 3.56 18.99 0.60
CA ILE A 185 2.39 18.72 1.44
C ILE A 185 1.34 19.82 1.26
N ALA A 186 1.77 21.09 1.25
CA ALA A 186 0.85 22.22 1.11
C ALA A 186 0.17 22.29 -0.26
N GLU A 187 0.77 21.71 -1.31
CA GLU A 187 0.24 21.65 -2.68
C GLU A 187 -0.67 20.44 -2.92
N THR A 188 -0.71 19.52 -1.97
CA THR A 188 -1.46 18.27 -2.09
C THR A 188 -2.86 18.38 -1.50
#